data_95a4a89b2a07c3453bef35f2c9e846fc
#
_entry.id   95a4a89b2a07c3453bef35f2c9e846fc
#
_cell.length_a   1.000
_cell.length_b   1.000
_cell.length_c   1.000
_cell.angle_alpha   90.00
_cell.angle_beta   90.00
_cell.angle_gamma   90.00
#
_symmetry.space_group_name_H-M   'P 1'
#
loop_
_entity.id
_entity.type
_entity.pdbx_description
1 polymer ?
#
loop_
_entity_poly.entity_id
_entity_poly.type
_entity_poly.pdbx_seq_one_letter_code
_entity_poly.pdbx_strand_id
1 'polypeptide(L)'
;MRTQKKRPSGEAIEQAIARDEWVRARRLIRAALACEPDSHWLLSRLALTYYEQRQYRRALNYEIKALQIEPYCPMAIWGYAGTLDMLERDKEALEIYGWLISWGEDELAYGKCGEGIQRARSLIADCFYRIAGILEAMGQHKRALLFYKEHLSRRNRGTRSIYPLKDVKANMKALQERAKASNSSIHK
;
A
#
# COMPACT_ATOMS: atom_id res chain seq x y z
N MET A 1 -42.51 -5.67 -12.56
CA MET A 1 -41.80 -5.69 -11.25
C MET A 1 -40.30 -5.80 -11.51
N ARG A 2 -39.49 -4.72 -11.26
CA ARG A 2 -38.02 -4.81 -11.31
C ARG A 2 -37.58 -5.55 -10.04
N THR A 3 -37.05 -6.75 -10.20
CA THR A 3 -36.36 -7.48 -9.14
C THR A 3 -35.25 -6.59 -8.62
N GLN A 4 -35.34 -6.09 -7.39
CA GLN A 4 -34.24 -5.42 -6.71
C GLN A 4 -33.08 -6.40 -6.67
N LYS A 5 -32.05 -6.17 -7.51
CA LYS A 5 -30.80 -6.95 -7.45
C LYS A 5 -30.22 -6.76 -6.06
N LYS A 6 -30.17 -7.83 -5.28
CA LYS A 6 -29.58 -7.85 -3.94
C LYS A 6 -28.13 -7.32 -4.05
N ARG A 7 -27.83 -6.27 -3.27
CA ARG A 7 -26.47 -5.69 -3.19
C ARG A 7 -25.48 -6.78 -2.79
N PRO A 8 -24.36 -6.94 -3.49
CA PRO A 8 -23.27 -7.83 -3.07
C PRO A 8 -22.73 -7.40 -1.71
N SER A 9 -22.45 -8.37 -0.83
CA SER A 9 -21.85 -8.09 0.48
C SER A 9 -20.36 -7.74 0.33
N GLY A 10 -19.84 -6.91 1.24
CA GLY A 10 -18.40 -6.62 1.31
C GLY A 10 -17.57 -7.89 1.48
N GLU A 11 -18.08 -8.84 2.27
CA GLU A 11 -17.42 -10.14 2.47
C GLU A 11 -17.26 -10.92 1.16
N ALA A 12 -18.29 -10.95 0.30
CA ALA A 12 -18.18 -11.63 -1.00
C ALA A 12 -17.14 -10.97 -1.92
N ILE A 13 -16.98 -9.65 -1.81
CA ILE A 13 -15.95 -8.89 -2.54
C ILE A 13 -14.56 -9.27 -2.01
N GLU A 14 -14.36 -9.23 -0.69
CA GLU A 14 -13.06 -9.59 -0.07
C GLU A 14 -12.69 -11.04 -0.33
N GLN A 15 -13.65 -11.98 -0.30
CA GLN A 15 -13.41 -13.37 -0.64
C GLN A 15 -12.96 -13.55 -2.10
N ALA A 16 -13.56 -12.80 -3.03
CA ALA A 16 -13.16 -12.86 -4.44
C ALA A 16 -11.75 -12.28 -4.65
N ILE A 17 -11.41 -11.19 -3.95
CA ILE A 17 -10.06 -10.59 -3.94
C ILE A 17 -9.05 -11.58 -3.36
N ALA A 18 -9.33 -12.18 -2.21
CA ALA A 18 -8.43 -13.11 -1.53
C ALA A 18 -8.14 -14.40 -2.34
N ARG A 19 -8.98 -14.70 -3.33
CA ARG A 19 -8.81 -15.84 -4.25
C ARG A 19 -8.27 -15.44 -5.62
N ASP A 20 -7.83 -14.20 -5.79
CA ASP A 20 -7.37 -13.63 -7.06
C ASP A 20 -8.41 -13.69 -8.20
N GLU A 21 -9.70 -13.81 -7.84
CA GLU A 21 -10.83 -13.84 -8.78
C GLU A 21 -11.15 -12.42 -9.30
N TRP A 22 -10.19 -11.75 -9.92
CA TRP A 22 -10.24 -10.32 -10.25
C TRP A 22 -11.45 -9.91 -11.08
N VAL A 23 -11.85 -10.71 -12.06
CA VAL A 23 -13.03 -10.44 -12.89
C VAL A 23 -14.31 -10.51 -12.07
N ARG A 24 -14.41 -11.52 -11.20
CA ARG A 24 -15.54 -11.68 -10.29
C ARG A 24 -15.59 -10.53 -9.27
N ALA A 25 -14.46 -10.19 -8.66
CA ALA A 25 -14.36 -9.08 -7.72
C ALA A 25 -14.85 -7.78 -8.35
N ARG A 26 -14.37 -7.42 -9.55
CA ARG A 26 -14.82 -6.22 -10.28
C ARG A 26 -16.31 -6.24 -10.60
N ARG A 27 -16.87 -7.40 -10.96
CA ARG A 27 -18.31 -7.51 -11.21
C ARG A 27 -19.13 -7.24 -9.94
N LEU A 28 -18.72 -7.82 -8.80
CA LEU A 28 -19.37 -7.60 -7.50
C LEU A 28 -19.25 -6.14 -7.07
N ILE A 29 -18.05 -5.56 -7.16
CA ILE A 29 -17.80 -4.16 -6.79
C ILE A 29 -18.65 -3.21 -7.64
N ARG A 30 -18.72 -3.39 -8.97
CA ARG A 30 -19.54 -2.54 -9.84
C ARG A 30 -21.03 -2.66 -9.54
N ALA A 31 -21.50 -3.87 -9.20
CA ALA A 31 -22.88 -4.07 -8.79
C ALA A 31 -23.18 -3.37 -7.45
N ALA A 32 -22.23 -3.34 -6.52
CA ALA A 32 -22.34 -2.61 -5.27
C ALA A 32 -22.30 -1.09 -5.49
N LEU A 33 -21.38 -0.59 -6.34
CA LEU A 33 -21.29 0.84 -6.70
C LEU A 33 -22.54 1.36 -7.42
N ALA A 34 -23.29 0.51 -8.10
CA ALA A 34 -24.59 0.91 -8.65
C ALA A 34 -25.63 1.25 -7.57
N CYS A 35 -25.45 0.75 -6.35
CA CYS A 35 -26.28 1.07 -5.19
C CYS A 35 -25.66 2.17 -4.31
N GLU A 36 -24.33 2.25 -4.27
CA GLU A 36 -23.55 3.18 -3.44
C GLU A 36 -22.43 3.81 -4.27
N PRO A 37 -22.76 4.77 -5.17
CA PRO A 37 -21.78 5.34 -6.11
C PRO A 37 -20.64 6.10 -5.39
N ASP A 38 -20.90 6.66 -4.21
CA ASP A 38 -19.94 7.47 -3.43
C ASP A 38 -19.26 6.65 -2.31
N SER A 39 -19.12 5.33 -2.50
CA SER A 39 -18.38 4.49 -1.57
C SER A 39 -16.88 4.51 -1.90
N HIS A 40 -16.10 5.31 -1.15
CA HIS A 40 -14.63 5.33 -1.30
C HIS A 40 -14.03 3.95 -1.08
N TRP A 41 -14.58 3.14 -0.17
CA TRP A 41 -14.13 1.76 0.06
C TRP A 41 -14.27 0.89 -1.19
N LEU A 42 -15.44 0.92 -1.86
CA LEU A 42 -15.66 0.15 -3.10
C LEU A 42 -14.72 0.63 -4.22
N LEU A 43 -14.48 1.94 -4.32
CA LEU A 43 -13.55 2.49 -5.31
C LEU A 43 -12.12 2.05 -5.06
N SER A 44 -11.65 2.06 -3.80
CA SER A 44 -10.31 1.55 -3.45
C SER A 44 -10.19 0.04 -3.70
N ARG A 45 -11.25 -0.75 -3.42
CA ARG A 45 -11.25 -2.18 -3.79
C ARG A 45 -11.21 -2.40 -5.30
N LEU A 46 -11.88 -1.54 -6.06
CA LEU A 46 -11.81 -1.58 -7.52
C LEU A 46 -10.41 -1.23 -8.03
N ALA A 47 -9.79 -0.21 -7.45
CA ALA A 47 -8.40 0.16 -7.72
C ALA A 47 -7.44 -1.00 -7.45
N LEU A 48 -7.56 -1.65 -6.28
CA LEU A 48 -6.76 -2.83 -5.94
C LEU A 48 -6.85 -3.93 -7.01
N THR A 49 -8.05 -4.23 -7.52
CA THR A 49 -8.19 -5.26 -8.57
C THR A 49 -7.47 -4.92 -9.88
N TYR A 50 -7.31 -3.64 -10.17
CA TYR A 50 -6.53 -3.18 -11.32
C TYR A 50 -5.03 -3.15 -11.01
N TYR A 51 -4.64 -2.76 -9.80
CA TYR A 51 -3.27 -2.76 -9.33
C TYR A 51 -2.65 -4.16 -9.41
N GLU A 52 -3.32 -5.17 -8.88
CA GLU A 52 -2.86 -6.56 -8.90
C GLU A 52 -2.71 -7.12 -10.32
N GLN A 53 -3.45 -6.58 -11.27
CA GLN A 53 -3.30 -6.91 -12.69
C GLN A 53 -2.36 -5.96 -13.46
N ARG A 54 -1.52 -5.19 -12.75
CA ARG A 54 -0.55 -4.23 -13.30
C ARG A 54 -1.17 -3.14 -14.20
N GLN A 55 -2.47 -2.89 -14.07
CA GLN A 55 -3.17 -1.83 -14.78
C GLN A 55 -3.11 -0.52 -13.97
N TYR A 56 -1.91 -0.07 -13.63
CA TYR A 56 -1.65 1.00 -12.66
C TYR A 56 -2.33 2.32 -13.00
N ARG A 57 -2.41 2.72 -14.28
CA ARG A 57 -3.13 3.94 -14.68
C ARG A 57 -4.63 3.87 -14.37
N ARG A 58 -5.24 2.67 -14.49
CA ARG A 58 -6.65 2.47 -14.12
C ARG A 58 -6.81 2.45 -12.61
N ALA A 59 -5.90 1.81 -11.89
CA ALA A 59 -5.88 1.82 -10.42
C ALA A 59 -5.83 3.26 -9.92
N LEU A 60 -4.89 4.06 -10.42
CA LEU A 60 -4.72 5.47 -10.05
C LEU A 60 -6.01 6.29 -10.20
N ASN A 61 -6.73 6.12 -11.30
CA ASN A 61 -7.99 6.84 -11.54
C ASN A 61 -9.06 6.50 -10.49
N TYR A 62 -9.11 5.27 -10.00
CA TYR A 62 -10.07 4.87 -8.97
C TYR A 62 -9.63 5.29 -7.57
N GLU A 63 -8.31 5.27 -7.27
CA GLU A 63 -7.80 5.81 -6.01
C GLU A 63 -8.05 7.32 -5.90
N ILE A 64 -7.82 8.08 -6.98
CA ILE A 64 -8.15 9.52 -7.00
C ILE A 64 -9.63 9.74 -6.69
N LYS A 65 -10.54 8.98 -7.30
CA LYS A 65 -11.97 9.08 -7.00
C LYS A 65 -12.30 8.72 -5.55
N ALA A 66 -11.64 7.70 -4.99
CA ALA A 66 -11.82 7.32 -3.60
C ALA A 66 -11.39 8.46 -2.66
N LEU A 67 -10.23 9.08 -2.94
CA LEU A 67 -9.69 10.21 -2.17
C LEU A 67 -10.48 11.52 -2.35
N GLN A 68 -11.17 11.72 -3.48
CA GLN A 68 -12.11 12.84 -3.65
C GLN A 68 -13.31 12.72 -2.69
N ILE A 69 -13.73 11.50 -2.36
CA ILE A 69 -14.84 11.24 -1.44
C ILE A 69 -14.35 11.24 0.01
N GLU A 70 -13.23 10.57 0.26
CA GLU A 70 -12.63 10.46 1.59
C GLU A 70 -11.13 10.73 1.54
N PRO A 71 -10.74 12.02 1.64
CA PRO A 71 -9.33 12.44 1.51
C PRO A 71 -8.40 11.88 2.59
N TYR A 72 -8.95 11.52 3.75
CA TYR A 72 -8.19 11.07 4.92
C TYR A 72 -8.35 9.57 5.20
N CYS A 73 -8.78 8.76 4.22
CA CYS A 73 -8.81 7.31 4.37
C CYS A 73 -7.39 6.73 4.25
N PRO A 74 -6.78 6.19 5.35
CA PRO A 74 -5.39 5.71 5.32
C PRO A 74 -5.14 4.64 4.27
N MET A 75 -6.10 3.73 4.06
CA MET A 75 -5.98 2.66 3.07
C MET A 75 -6.06 3.15 1.63
N ALA A 76 -6.89 4.15 1.34
CA ALA A 76 -6.96 4.78 0.02
C ALA A 76 -5.66 5.55 -0.28
N ILE A 77 -5.13 6.30 0.69
CA ILE A 77 -3.86 7.03 0.58
C ILE A 77 -2.70 6.05 0.35
N TRP A 78 -2.67 4.94 1.10
CA TRP A 78 -1.63 3.91 0.95
C TRP A 78 -1.69 3.24 -0.44
N GLY A 79 -2.88 2.90 -0.92
CA GLY A 79 -3.11 2.36 -2.27
C GLY A 79 -2.67 3.33 -3.36
N TYR A 80 -3.02 4.61 -3.21
CA TYR A 80 -2.61 5.68 -4.11
C TYR A 80 -1.09 5.82 -4.18
N ALA A 81 -0.40 5.87 -3.02
CA ALA A 81 1.06 5.91 -2.95
C ALA A 81 1.70 4.68 -3.62
N GLY A 82 1.15 3.48 -3.37
CA GLY A 82 1.62 2.25 -4.00
C GLY A 82 1.47 2.25 -5.51
N THR A 83 0.39 2.85 -6.01
CA THR A 83 0.14 2.97 -7.45
C THR A 83 1.09 3.99 -8.10
N LEU A 84 1.41 5.08 -7.41
CA LEU A 84 2.41 6.06 -7.87
C LEU A 84 3.80 5.43 -7.98
N ASP A 85 4.22 4.66 -6.97
CA ASP A 85 5.48 3.93 -6.96
C ASP A 85 5.58 3.00 -8.19
N MET A 86 4.53 2.23 -8.48
CA MET A 86 4.49 1.35 -9.66
C MET A 86 4.44 2.10 -11.00
N LEU A 87 4.16 3.39 -10.99
CA LEU A 87 4.21 4.31 -12.14
C LEU A 87 5.51 5.11 -12.20
N GLU A 88 6.53 4.75 -11.39
CA GLU A 88 7.83 5.43 -11.30
C GLU A 88 7.72 6.91 -10.88
N ARG A 89 6.64 7.28 -10.20
CA ARG A 89 6.42 8.59 -9.59
C ARG A 89 6.97 8.61 -8.17
N ASP A 90 8.23 8.23 -8.03
CA ASP A 90 8.93 7.92 -6.79
C ASP A 90 8.87 9.04 -5.76
N LYS A 91 9.10 10.29 -6.18
CA LYS A 91 9.10 11.44 -5.27
C LYS A 91 7.73 11.63 -4.62
N GLU A 92 6.66 11.55 -5.41
CA GLU A 92 5.29 11.69 -4.91
C GLU A 92 4.92 10.53 -3.99
N ALA A 93 5.30 9.31 -4.34
CA ALA A 93 5.07 8.15 -3.49
C ALA A 93 5.78 8.28 -2.13
N LEU A 94 7.04 8.74 -2.12
CA LEU A 94 7.81 8.99 -0.90
C LEU A 94 7.15 10.04 0.00
N GLU A 95 6.67 11.15 -0.57
CA GLU A 95 5.98 12.21 0.16
C GLU A 95 4.72 11.67 0.84
N ILE A 96 3.90 10.90 0.12
CA ILE A 96 2.65 10.36 0.64
C ILE A 96 2.89 9.29 1.70
N TYR A 97 3.84 8.38 1.53
CA TYR A 97 4.20 7.42 2.58
C TYR A 97 4.75 8.12 3.83
N GLY A 98 5.59 9.16 3.64
CA GLY A 98 6.08 9.98 4.74
C GLY A 98 4.95 10.70 5.48
N TRP A 99 3.98 11.23 4.74
CA TRP A 99 2.80 11.86 5.32
C TRP A 99 1.95 10.86 6.14
N LEU A 100 1.69 9.66 5.63
CA LEU A 100 1.00 8.61 6.40
C LEU A 100 1.73 8.27 7.70
N ILE A 101 3.05 8.15 7.67
CA ILE A 101 3.86 7.88 8.87
C ILE A 101 3.73 9.02 9.88
N SER A 102 3.66 10.27 9.42
CA SER A 102 3.58 11.46 10.28
C SER A 102 2.29 11.57 11.08
N TRP A 103 1.21 10.89 10.68
CA TRP A 103 -0.03 10.84 11.45
C TRP A 103 0.11 10.08 12.76
N GLY A 104 1.05 9.13 12.83
CA GLY A 104 1.27 8.31 14.02
C GLY A 104 0.23 7.20 14.17
N GLU A 105 0.46 6.37 15.20
CA GLU A 105 -0.34 5.16 15.40
C GLU A 105 -1.78 5.45 15.79
N ASP A 106 -2.00 6.44 16.64
CA ASP A 106 -3.32 6.74 17.22
C ASP A 106 -4.27 7.35 16.16
N GLU A 107 -3.80 8.31 15.37
CA GLU A 107 -4.61 8.90 14.30
C GLU A 107 -4.96 7.86 13.23
N LEU A 108 -4.01 7.01 12.84
CA LEU A 108 -4.26 5.93 11.89
C LEU A 108 -5.16 4.83 12.46
N ALA A 109 -5.17 4.63 13.77
CA ALA A 109 -5.96 3.60 14.44
C ALA A 109 -7.40 4.02 14.69
N TYR A 110 -7.61 5.25 15.12
CA TYR A 110 -8.87 5.73 15.70
C TYR A 110 -9.44 6.95 14.99
N GLY A 111 -8.71 7.54 14.05
CA GLY A 111 -9.20 8.59 13.16
C GLY A 111 -10.26 8.06 12.18
N LYS A 112 -10.73 8.94 11.30
CA LYS A 112 -11.71 8.56 10.29
C LYS A 112 -11.17 7.44 9.41
N CYS A 113 -11.95 6.37 9.19
CA CYS A 113 -11.53 5.13 8.51
C CYS A 113 -10.41 4.35 9.22
N GLY A 114 -10.14 4.59 10.49
CA GLY A 114 -9.20 3.80 11.28
C GLY A 114 -9.69 2.36 11.49
N GLU A 115 -8.77 1.41 11.37
CA GLU A 115 -9.05 -0.04 11.50
C GLU A 115 -8.40 -0.63 12.78
N GLY A 116 -8.11 0.23 13.76
CA GLY A 116 -7.52 -0.13 15.05
C GLY A 116 -6.00 -0.19 15.05
N ILE A 117 -5.43 -0.22 16.27
CA ILE A 117 -4.00 -0.04 16.53
C ILE A 117 -3.09 -1.06 15.83
N GLN A 118 -3.52 -2.32 15.72
CA GLN A 118 -2.74 -3.36 15.05
C GLN A 118 -2.60 -3.08 13.55
N ARG A 119 -3.68 -2.59 12.94
CA ARG A 119 -3.66 -2.23 11.53
C ARG A 119 -2.82 -0.98 11.28
N ALA A 120 -2.94 0.03 12.12
CA ALA A 120 -2.12 1.25 12.07
C ALA A 120 -0.61 0.93 12.14
N ARG A 121 -0.21 0.08 13.12
CA ARG A 121 1.18 -0.38 13.24
C ARG A 121 1.67 -1.11 12.00
N SER A 122 0.84 -2.01 11.47
CA SER A 122 1.16 -2.75 10.23
C SER A 122 1.35 -1.79 9.06
N LEU A 123 0.44 -0.84 8.88
CA LEU A 123 0.49 0.15 7.80
C LEU A 123 1.77 1.01 7.87
N ILE A 124 2.12 1.51 9.06
CA ILE A 124 3.37 2.27 9.25
C ILE A 124 4.59 1.40 8.92
N ALA A 125 4.63 0.16 9.41
CA ALA A 125 5.72 -0.75 9.11
C ALA A 125 5.86 -0.99 7.59
N ASP A 126 4.74 -1.16 6.90
CA ASP A 126 4.71 -1.39 5.46
C ASP A 126 5.12 -0.13 4.67
N CYS A 127 4.78 1.08 5.15
CA CYS A 127 5.29 2.35 4.59
C CYS A 127 6.82 2.42 4.67
N PHE A 128 7.43 2.05 5.80
CA PHE A 128 8.89 2.01 5.91
C PHE A 128 9.54 1.07 4.90
N TYR A 129 8.94 -0.10 4.66
CA TYR A 129 9.42 -1.03 3.65
C TYR A 129 9.33 -0.46 2.24
N ARG A 130 8.19 0.16 1.89
CA ARG A 130 7.99 0.76 0.55
C ARG A 130 8.95 1.92 0.31
N ILE A 131 9.11 2.82 1.27
CA ILE A 131 10.10 3.91 1.20
C ILE A 131 11.50 3.35 0.97
N ALA A 132 11.88 2.28 1.70
CA ALA A 132 13.18 1.65 1.52
C ALA A 132 13.38 1.13 0.08
N GLY A 133 12.38 0.45 -0.49
CA GLY A 133 12.42 -0.04 -1.87
C GLY A 133 12.56 1.07 -2.90
N ILE A 134 11.80 2.15 -2.76
CA ILE A 134 11.89 3.32 -3.65
C ILE A 134 13.30 3.96 -3.55
N LEU A 135 13.80 4.18 -2.33
CA LEU A 135 15.14 4.74 -2.13
C LEU A 135 16.24 3.83 -2.68
N GLU A 136 16.06 2.51 -2.61
CA GLU A 136 16.96 1.55 -3.24
C GLU A 136 16.97 1.70 -4.76
N ALA A 137 15.79 1.77 -5.39
CA ALA A 137 15.65 1.99 -6.83
C ALA A 137 16.27 3.32 -7.28
N MET A 138 16.17 4.36 -6.45
CA MET A 138 16.81 5.67 -6.67
C MET A 138 18.33 5.66 -6.40
N GLY A 139 18.94 4.52 -6.04
CA GLY A 139 20.38 4.41 -5.72
C GLY A 139 20.77 4.99 -4.35
N GLN A 140 19.80 5.40 -3.52
CA GLN A 140 20.05 6.00 -2.20
C GLN A 140 20.23 4.92 -1.11
N HIS A 141 21.19 4.02 -1.34
CA HIS A 141 21.36 2.77 -0.57
C HIS A 141 21.52 2.97 0.94
N LYS A 142 22.27 4.01 1.36
CA LYS A 142 22.44 4.31 2.80
C LYS A 142 21.10 4.66 3.46
N ARG A 143 20.28 5.47 2.79
CA ARG A 143 18.95 5.85 3.29
C ARG A 143 18.01 4.64 3.27
N ALA A 144 18.00 3.87 2.19
CA ALA A 144 17.21 2.65 2.10
C ALA A 144 17.47 1.69 3.28
N LEU A 145 18.74 1.48 3.63
CA LEU A 145 19.11 0.64 4.79
C LEU A 145 18.52 1.15 6.12
N LEU A 146 18.42 2.48 6.33
CA LEU A 146 17.81 3.04 7.54
C LEU A 146 16.31 2.70 7.61
N PHE A 147 15.60 2.82 6.51
CA PHE A 147 14.17 2.52 6.45
C PHE A 147 13.89 1.01 6.57
N TYR A 148 14.69 0.14 5.97
CA TYR A 148 14.60 -1.30 6.20
C TYR A 148 14.87 -1.68 7.67
N LYS A 149 15.83 -1.04 8.33
CA LYS A 149 16.10 -1.26 9.77
C LYS A 149 14.91 -0.85 10.63
N GLU A 150 14.26 0.28 10.32
CA GLU A 150 13.08 0.72 11.05
C GLU A 150 11.90 -0.25 10.85
N HIS A 151 11.67 -0.74 9.63
CA HIS A 151 10.71 -1.80 9.37
C HIS A 151 11.00 -3.03 10.23
N LEU A 152 12.25 -3.54 10.25
CA LEU A 152 12.63 -4.71 11.05
C LEU A 152 12.47 -4.47 12.55
N SER A 153 12.81 -3.29 13.05
CA SER A 153 12.64 -2.90 14.45
C SER A 153 11.18 -3.06 14.88
N ARG A 154 10.23 -2.60 14.06
CA ARG A 154 8.80 -2.75 14.30
C ARG A 154 8.36 -4.22 14.25
N ARG A 155 8.86 -4.98 13.28
CA ARG A 155 8.59 -6.43 13.15
C ARG A 155 9.07 -7.22 14.36
N ASN A 156 10.24 -6.91 14.89
CA ASN A 156 10.80 -7.56 16.08
C ASN A 156 9.98 -7.26 17.36
N ARG A 157 9.22 -6.17 17.36
CA ARG A 157 8.25 -5.82 18.43
C ARG A 157 6.87 -6.44 18.22
N GLY A 158 6.73 -7.41 17.30
CA GLY A 158 5.49 -8.16 17.06
C GLY A 158 4.54 -7.52 16.04
N THR A 159 4.93 -6.41 15.37
CA THR A 159 4.10 -5.81 14.33
C THR A 159 3.99 -6.73 13.12
N ARG A 160 2.78 -6.93 12.61
CA ARG A 160 2.53 -7.67 11.37
C ARG A 160 2.91 -6.82 10.16
N SER A 161 3.15 -7.47 9.01
CA SER A 161 3.41 -6.81 7.72
C SER A 161 3.07 -7.79 6.60
N ILE A 162 2.68 -7.25 5.45
CA ILE A 162 2.46 -8.05 4.23
C ILE A 162 3.79 -8.49 3.59
N TYR A 163 4.92 -7.87 3.97
CA TYR A 163 6.25 -8.20 3.42
C TYR A 163 6.94 -9.27 4.25
N PRO A 164 7.36 -10.42 3.66
CA PRO A 164 8.04 -11.49 4.37
C PRO A 164 9.39 -11.05 4.93
N LEU A 165 9.69 -11.43 6.17
CA LEU A 165 10.96 -11.09 6.84
C LEU A 165 12.20 -11.58 6.07
N LYS A 166 12.09 -12.72 5.38
CA LYS A 166 13.18 -13.25 4.55
C LYS A 166 13.57 -12.28 3.44
N ASP A 167 12.57 -11.66 2.79
CA ASP A 167 12.80 -10.75 1.67
C ASP A 167 13.41 -9.43 2.15
N VAL A 168 12.94 -8.91 3.28
CA VAL A 168 13.55 -7.72 3.92
C VAL A 168 15.02 -7.95 4.25
N LYS A 169 15.35 -9.10 4.87
CA LYS A 169 16.73 -9.46 5.22
C LYS A 169 17.60 -9.65 3.97
N ALA A 170 17.07 -10.26 2.92
CA ALA A 170 17.75 -10.44 1.65
C ALA A 170 18.08 -9.09 0.98
N ASN A 171 17.12 -8.18 0.91
CA ASN A 171 17.33 -6.84 0.36
C ASN A 171 18.40 -6.07 1.14
N MET A 172 18.32 -6.10 2.48
CA MET A 172 19.34 -5.45 3.32
C MET A 172 20.75 -6.00 3.10
N LYS A 173 20.87 -7.33 2.99
CA LYS A 173 22.18 -7.98 2.74
C LYS A 173 22.74 -7.54 1.39
N ALA A 174 21.94 -7.57 0.33
CA ALA A 174 22.32 -7.14 -1.00
C ALA A 174 22.79 -5.67 -1.02
N LEU A 175 22.06 -4.78 -0.32
CA LEU A 175 22.46 -3.37 -0.19
C LEU A 175 23.77 -3.18 0.57
N GLN A 176 24.01 -3.94 1.64
CA GLN A 176 25.27 -3.89 2.39
C GLN A 176 26.45 -4.35 1.56
N GLU A 177 26.28 -5.39 0.74
CA GLU A 177 27.31 -5.88 -0.17
C GLU A 177 27.64 -4.85 -1.26
N ARG A 178 26.63 -4.22 -1.87
CA ARG A 178 26.80 -3.12 -2.84
C ARG A 178 27.53 -1.93 -2.24
N ALA A 179 27.20 -1.54 -1.01
CA ALA A 179 27.84 -0.43 -0.31
C ALA A 179 29.34 -0.72 -0.02
N LYS A 180 29.70 -1.96 0.28
CA LYS A 180 31.09 -2.37 0.48
C LYS A 180 31.87 -2.35 -0.84
N ALA A 181 31.29 -2.84 -1.93
CA ALA A 181 31.90 -2.84 -3.25
C ALA A 181 32.19 -1.43 -3.75
N SER A 182 31.27 -0.49 -3.56
CA SER A 182 31.46 0.93 -3.94
C SER A 182 32.61 1.60 -3.18
N ASN A 183 32.80 1.29 -1.90
CA ASN A 183 33.90 1.84 -1.11
C ASN A 183 35.29 1.26 -1.52
N SER A 184 35.32 0.02 -1.99
CA SER A 184 36.54 -0.64 -2.43
C SER A 184 37.04 -0.11 -3.77
N SER A 185 36.19 0.48 -4.59
CA SER A 185 36.50 1.03 -5.91
C SER A 185 37.05 2.47 -5.87
N ILE A 186 36.87 3.18 -4.74
CA ILE A 186 37.33 4.57 -4.55
C ILE A 186 38.78 4.61 -4.02
N HIS A 187 39.28 3.49 -3.52
CA HIS A 187 40.66 3.38 -2.97
C HIS A 187 41.64 2.66 -3.90
N LYS A 188 41.30 2.47 -5.15
CA LYS A 188 42.19 2.04 -6.22
C LYS A 188 42.40 3.16 -7.24
#